data_85816bbb71c37b60bb1dad1e12b6e163
#
_entry.id   85816bbb71c37b60bb1dad1e12b6e163
#
_cell.length_a   1.000
_cell.length_b   1.000
_cell.length_c   1.000
_cell.angle_alpha   90.00
_cell.angle_beta   90.00
_cell.angle_gamma   90.00
#
_symmetry.space_group_name_H-M   'P 1'
#
loop_
_entity.id
_entity.type
_entity.pdbx_description
1 polymer ?
#
loop_
_entity_poly.entity_id
_entity_poly.type
_entity_poly.pdbx_seq_one_letter_code
_entity_poly.pdbx_strand_id
1 'polypeptide(L)' 'MAYYKVRIEVWCDWNPAESDLEEIAQGMGVGEALCTKRDIVAVVDRPQDIEDEEAMSFFGGSEGDADESQG' A
#
# COMPACT_ATOMS: atom_id res chain seq x y z
N MET A 1 -14.56 9.11 -3.55
CA MET A 1 -13.88 7.80 -3.53
C MET A 1 -13.23 7.61 -2.17
N ALA A 2 -13.30 6.42 -1.62
CA ALA A 2 -12.75 6.17 -0.30
C ALA A 2 -11.39 5.51 -0.37
N TYR A 3 -10.57 5.79 0.63
CA TYR A 3 -9.25 5.19 0.76
C TYR A 3 -9.24 4.39 2.06
N TYR A 4 -8.69 3.20 2.01
CA TYR A 4 -8.73 2.26 3.12
C TYR A 4 -7.33 1.97 3.62
N LYS A 5 -7.15 2.02 4.92
CA LYS A 5 -5.89 1.57 5.53
C LYS A 5 -6.08 0.13 5.96
N VAL A 6 -5.23 -0.74 5.47
CA VAL A 6 -5.36 -2.18 5.68
C VAL A 6 -4.12 -2.70 6.40
N ARG A 7 -4.34 -3.50 7.44
CA ARG A 7 -3.25 -4.21 8.11
C ARG A 7 -3.35 -5.67 7.72
N ILE A 8 -2.25 -6.26 7.26
CA ILE A 8 -2.25 -7.64 6.81
C ILE A 8 -1.15 -8.42 7.51
N GLU A 9 -1.35 -9.74 7.58
CA GLU A 9 -0.33 -10.67 8.06
C GLU A 9 0.02 -11.60 6.92
N VAL A 10 1.31 -11.70 6.61
CA VAL A 10 1.79 -12.42 5.44
C VAL A 10 2.88 -13.40 5.87
N TRP A 11 2.78 -14.63 5.38
CA TRP A 11 3.82 -15.63 5.56
C TRP A 11 4.65 -15.69 4.28
N CYS A 12 5.97 -15.64 4.43
CA CYS A 12 6.89 -15.67 3.30
C CYS A 12 7.77 -16.91 3.39
N ASP A 13 8.18 -17.44 2.23
CA ASP A 13 9.10 -18.56 2.23
C ASP A 13 10.55 -18.13 2.22
N TRP A 14 10.79 -16.84 2.45
CA TRP A 14 12.14 -16.29 2.61
C TRP A 14 12.10 -15.29 3.77
N ASN A 15 13.30 -14.86 4.21
CA ASN A 15 13.39 -13.85 5.26
C ASN A 15 13.24 -12.45 4.67
N PRO A 16 12.14 -11.74 4.92
CA PRO A 16 11.90 -10.44 4.28
C PRO A 16 12.52 -9.26 5.03
N ALA A 17 13.37 -9.51 6.02
CA ALA A 17 13.90 -8.44 6.84
C ALA A 17 14.62 -7.37 6.05
N GLU A 18 15.23 -7.75 4.95
CA GLU A 18 15.95 -6.81 4.08
C GLU A 18 15.25 -6.59 2.75
N SER A 19 14.01 -7.05 2.65
CA SER A 19 13.23 -6.89 1.41
C SER A 19 12.39 -5.63 1.48
N ASP A 20 12.12 -5.05 0.31
CA ASP A 20 11.15 -3.98 0.20
C ASP A 20 9.74 -4.53 0.34
N LEU A 21 8.81 -3.66 0.72
CA LEU A 21 7.40 -4.06 0.76
C LEU A 21 6.92 -4.53 -0.61
N GLU A 22 7.47 -3.94 -1.66
CA GLU A 22 7.11 -4.30 -3.01
C GLU A 22 7.49 -5.75 -3.33
N GLU A 23 8.62 -6.20 -2.80
CA GLU A 23 9.05 -7.59 -3.01
C GLU A 23 8.11 -8.57 -2.32
N ILE A 24 7.59 -8.19 -1.16
CA ILE A 24 6.61 -9.02 -0.47
C ILE A 24 5.34 -9.13 -1.31
N ALA A 25 4.90 -8.01 -1.88
CA ALA A 25 3.72 -8.00 -2.73
C ALA A 25 3.93 -8.87 -3.97
N GLN A 26 5.12 -8.82 -4.57
CA GLN A 26 5.43 -9.68 -5.70
C GLN A 26 5.44 -11.15 -5.31
N GLY A 27 5.94 -11.45 -4.12
CA GLY A 27 5.93 -12.81 -3.61
C GLY A 27 4.53 -13.37 -3.49
N MET A 28 3.58 -12.53 -3.07
CA MET A 28 2.18 -12.94 -3.01
C MET A 28 1.63 -13.28 -4.38
N GLY A 29 2.08 -12.55 -5.40
CA GLY A 29 1.61 -12.79 -6.77
C GLY A 29 2.17 -14.04 -7.42
N VAL A 30 3.32 -14.53 -6.95
CA VAL A 30 3.98 -15.70 -7.58
C VAL A 30 3.95 -16.94 -6.68
N GLY A 31 3.23 -16.88 -5.56
CA GLY A 31 3.07 -18.05 -4.72
C GLY A 31 4.16 -18.29 -3.71
N GLU A 32 4.97 -17.28 -3.42
CA GLU A 32 6.03 -17.38 -2.41
C GLU A 32 5.65 -16.73 -1.09
N ALA A 33 4.51 -16.06 -1.05
CA ALA A 33 3.99 -15.46 0.16
C ALA A 33 2.49 -15.58 0.16
N LEU A 34 1.91 -15.69 1.35
CA LEU A 34 0.47 -15.86 1.50
C LEU A 34 -0.04 -14.91 2.58
N CYS A 35 -1.02 -14.10 2.23
CA CYS A 35 -1.69 -13.25 3.21
C CYS A 35 -2.78 -14.05 3.90
N THR A 36 -2.67 -14.18 5.22
CA THR A 36 -3.59 -15.01 5.98
C THR A 36 -4.58 -14.20 6.81
N LYS A 37 -4.36 -12.89 6.93
CA LYS A 37 -5.25 -12.04 7.71
C LYS A 37 -5.25 -10.63 7.14
N ARG A 38 -6.42 -10.02 7.14
CA ARG A 38 -6.60 -8.66 6.66
C ARG A 38 -7.58 -7.94 7.58
N ASP A 39 -7.17 -6.77 8.07
CA ASP A 39 -8.04 -5.92 8.87
C ASP A 39 -8.07 -4.53 8.27
N ILE A 40 -9.26 -3.97 8.11
CA ILE A 40 -9.39 -2.57 7.70
C ILE A 40 -9.37 -1.73 8.96
N VAL A 41 -8.35 -0.89 9.10
CA VAL A 41 -8.14 -0.14 10.34
C VAL A 41 -8.50 1.33 10.22
N ALA A 42 -8.72 1.83 9.01
CA ALA A 42 -9.14 3.21 8.81
C ALA A 42 -9.75 3.38 7.43
N VAL A 43 -10.70 4.31 7.32
CA VAL A 43 -11.32 4.67 6.04
C VAL A 43 -11.37 6.18 5.99
N VAL A 44 -10.91 6.78 4.89
CA VAL A 44 -10.97 8.22 4.69
C VAL A 44 -11.52 8.50 3.31
N ASP A 45 -12.07 9.70 3.12
CA ASP A 45 -12.69 10.07 1.84
C ASP A 45 -11.74 10.78 0.90
N ARG A 46 -10.69 11.39 1.42
CA ARG A 46 -9.79 12.20 0.62
C ARG A 46 -8.35 11.89 0.97
N PRO A 47 -7.43 12.01 -0.01
CA PRO A 47 -6.01 11.75 0.29
C PRO A 47 -5.47 12.62 1.41
N GLN A 48 -5.94 13.87 1.53
CA GLN A 48 -5.49 14.77 2.58
C GLN A 48 -5.81 14.27 3.98
N ASP A 49 -6.76 13.37 4.10
CA ASP A 49 -7.18 12.84 5.38
C ASP A 49 -6.37 11.61 5.79
N ILE A 50 -5.49 11.14 4.92
CA ILE A 50 -4.61 10.01 5.23
C ILE A 50 -3.55 10.48 6.20
N GLU A 51 -3.42 9.79 7.33
CA GLU A 51 -2.49 10.21 8.37
C GLU A 51 -1.04 9.86 8.05
N ASP A 52 -0.82 8.93 7.13
CA ASP A 52 0.51 8.54 6.71
C ASP A 52 0.96 9.45 5.58
N GLU A 53 2.00 10.22 5.81
CA GLU A 53 2.47 11.21 4.86
C GLU A 53 2.85 10.61 3.52
N GLU A 54 3.49 9.46 3.54
CA GLU A 54 3.91 8.80 2.32
C GLU A 54 2.71 8.37 1.48
N ALA A 55 1.70 7.80 2.12
CA ALA A 55 0.50 7.36 1.43
C ALA A 55 -0.31 8.55 0.92
N MET A 56 -0.37 9.61 1.72
CA MET A 56 -1.06 10.83 1.32
C MET A 56 -0.43 11.40 0.05
N SER A 57 0.89 11.43 0.00
CA SER A 57 1.63 11.93 -1.14
C SER A 57 1.42 11.04 -2.37
N PHE A 58 1.40 9.74 -2.15
CA PHE A 58 1.23 8.78 -3.23
C PHE A 58 -0.12 8.94 -3.92
N PHE A 59 -1.18 9.15 -3.15
CA PHE A 59 -2.53 9.21 -3.71
C PHE A 59 -2.95 10.62 -4.10
N GLY A 60 -2.46 11.64 -3.41
CA GLY A 60 -2.96 12.99 -3.60
C GLY A 60 -1.97 13.96 -4.15
N GLY A 61 -0.74 13.63 -4.04
CA GLY A 61 0.29 14.62 -4.24
C GLY A 61 0.64 14.91 -5.64
N SER A 62 0.28 14.47 -6.38
CA SER A 62 0.88 14.88 -7.55
C SER A 62 0.05 15.56 -8.45
N GLU A 63 0.10 16.05 -7.74
CA GLU A 63 -0.35 16.37 -8.35
C GLU A 63 -0.08 16.64 -9.18
N GLY A 64 0.28 16.62 -9.23
CA GLY A 64 0.57 16.71 -9.74
C GLY A 64 0.93 16.43 -10.51
N ASP A 65 1.02 16.23 -10.60
CA ASP A 65 1.31 15.85 -11.23
C ASP A 65 0.98 15.47 -11.94
N ALA A 66 0.74 15.50 -12.06
CA ALA A 66 0.36 15.09 -12.58
C ALA A 66 -0.05 14.99 -13.41
N ASP A 67 -0.07 15.12 -13.50
CA ASP A 67 -0.33 15.00 -14.04
C ASP A 67 -0.26 14.88 -14.72
N GLU A 68 -0.06 15.07 -14.86
CA GLU A 68 0.15 14.81 -15.32
C GLU A 68 -0.02 14.37 -15.86
N SER A 69 -0.08 14.38 -15.93
CA SER A 69 -0.18 13.80 -16.28
C SER A 69 -0.63 13.55 -16.79
N GLN A 70 -0.68 13.75 -16.97
CA GLN A 70 -1.05 13.52 -17.21
C GLN A 70 -1.18 13.49 -17.52
N GLY A 71 -1.09 13.82 -17.52
CA GLY A 71 -1.12 13.68 -17.58
C GLY A 71 -1.19 13.57 -17.79
#